data_c9623bc4b9fe55905620449017b18b21
#
_entry.id   c9623bc4b9fe55905620449017b18b21
#
_cell.length_a   1.000
_cell.length_b   1.000
_cell.length_c   1.000
_cell.angle_alpha   90.00
_cell.angle_beta   90.00
_cell.angle_gamma   90.00
#
_symmetry.space_group_name_H-M   'P 1'
#
loop_
_entity.id
_entity.type
_entity.pdbx_description
1 polymer ?
#
loop_
_entity_poly.entity_id
_entity_poly.type
_entity_poly.pdbx_seq_one_letter_code
_entity_poly.pdbx_strand_id
1 'polypeptide(L)'
;MINETRVLIPSPSVATYDLRPVMSAQQIADAVKTAMKNDIDFIVVNFANGDMVGHTGVFDAAVKAVEAVDYELGLILEVAKEKNYNIILTSDHGNCEMMKDDEGNTLTNHTVGDVYCFVIAENVKEVKTGSLNNIAPTVLKLMNLNIPSEMDEPLI
;
A
#
# COMPACT_ATOMS: atom_id res chain seq x y z
N MET A 1 4.17 19.77 7.96
CA MET A 1 3.87 19.66 9.40
C MET A 1 5.19 19.66 10.18
N ILE A 2 5.17 20.00 11.46
CA ILE A 2 6.36 19.88 12.30
C ILE A 2 6.66 18.39 12.46
N ASN A 3 7.94 17.99 12.34
CA ASN A 3 8.39 16.59 12.41
C ASN A 3 7.89 15.67 11.29
N GLU A 4 7.54 16.21 10.14
CA GLU A 4 7.22 15.45 8.94
C GLU A 4 8.36 15.56 7.93
N THR A 5 8.81 14.41 7.40
CA THR A 5 9.74 14.33 6.28
C THR A 5 9.04 13.66 5.11
N ARG A 6 9.07 14.30 3.95
CA ARG A 6 8.52 13.77 2.70
C ARG A 6 9.64 13.33 1.77
N VAL A 7 9.56 12.09 1.30
CA VAL A 7 10.48 11.54 0.32
C VAL A 7 9.68 11.26 -0.96
N LEU A 8 9.84 12.12 -1.96
CA LEU A 8 9.19 11.94 -3.25
C LEU A 8 10.15 11.21 -4.20
N ILE A 9 9.78 10.00 -4.59
CA ILE A 9 10.52 9.19 -5.55
C ILE A 9 9.79 9.30 -6.90
N PRO A 10 10.44 9.88 -7.92
CA PRO A 10 9.78 10.10 -9.20
C PRO A 10 9.47 8.77 -9.91
N SER A 11 8.34 8.71 -10.59
CA SER A 11 8.02 7.63 -11.51
C SER A 11 8.95 7.66 -12.73
N PRO A 12 9.17 6.51 -13.39
CA PRO A 12 10.00 6.46 -14.59
C PRO A 12 9.40 7.32 -15.72
N SER A 13 10.28 8.00 -16.47
CA SER A 13 9.87 8.79 -17.63
C SER A 13 9.67 7.88 -18.85
N VAL A 14 8.45 7.35 -18.99
CA VAL A 14 8.03 6.48 -20.10
C VAL A 14 6.71 6.98 -20.67
N ALA A 15 6.40 6.61 -21.92
CA ALA A 15 5.14 7.03 -22.55
C ALA A 15 3.91 6.44 -21.84
N THR A 16 3.97 5.16 -21.49
CA THR A 16 2.97 4.44 -20.70
C THR A 16 3.66 3.47 -19.75
N TYR A 17 3.07 3.19 -18.59
CA TYR A 17 3.73 2.42 -17.52
C TYR A 17 3.78 0.91 -17.77
N ASP A 18 3.05 0.37 -18.74
CA ASP A 18 3.21 -1.00 -19.23
C ASP A 18 4.59 -1.25 -19.82
N LEU A 19 5.27 -0.22 -20.33
CA LEU A 19 6.66 -0.31 -20.81
C LEU A 19 7.68 -0.48 -19.67
N ARG A 20 7.32 -0.13 -18.44
CA ARG A 20 8.16 -0.29 -17.25
C ARG A 20 7.32 -0.58 -16.00
N PRO A 21 6.68 -1.75 -15.91
CA PRO A 21 5.70 -2.06 -14.86
C PRO A 21 6.27 -2.11 -13.44
N VAL A 22 7.56 -2.39 -13.29
CA VAL A 22 8.24 -2.34 -11.98
C VAL A 22 8.32 -0.93 -11.41
N MET A 23 8.14 0.09 -12.28
CA MET A 23 8.18 1.51 -11.92
C MET A 23 9.35 1.85 -10.98
N SER A 24 9.08 2.46 -9.84
CA SER A 24 10.07 2.83 -8.81
C SER A 24 9.89 2.03 -7.52
N ALA A 25 9.31 0.82 -7.58
CA ALA A 25 9.00 0.03 -6.39
C ALA A 25 10.23 -0.22 -5.51
N GLN A 26 11.37 -0.60 -6.12
CA GLN A 26 12.62 -0.82 -5.40
C GLN A 26 13.09 0.42 -4.65
N GLN A 27 13.11 1.59 -5.31
CA GLN A 27 13.57 2.83 -4.68
C GLN A 27 12.65 3.25 -3.52
N ILE A 28 11.34 3.01 -3.65
CA ILE A 28 10.37 3.23 -2.59
C ILE A 28 10.67 2.30 -1.41
N ALA A 29 10.84 1.01 -1.66
CA ALA A 29 11.15 0.03 -0.62
C ALA A 29 12.48 0.35 0.09
N ASP A 30 13.51 0.78 -0.64
CA ASP A 30 14.79 1.17 -0.06
C ASP A 30 14.67 2.39 0.85
N ALA A 31 13.84 3.38 0.48
CA ALA A 31 13.55 4.53 1.30
C ALA A 31 12.79 4.13 2.59
N VAL A 32 11.80 3.24 2.50
CA VAL A 32 11.04 2.71 3.65
C VAL A 32 11.96 1.95 4.59
N LYS A 33 12.77 1.01 4.07
CA LYS A 33 13.74 0.25 4.87
C LYS A 33 14.76 1.17 5.56
N THR A 34 15.18 2.23 4.88
CA THR A 34 16.07 3.24 5.46
C THR A 34 15.38 4.01 6.60
N ALA A 35 14.13 4.42 6.42
CA ALA A 35 13.35 5.09 7.46
C ALA A 35 13.17 4.19 8.69
N MET A 36 12.85 2.91 8.50
CA MET A 36 12.74 1.93 9.61
C MET A 36 14.07 1.74 10.35
N LYS A 37 15.19 1.68 9.62
CA LYS A 37 16.54 1.55 10.24
C LYS A 37 16.94 2.79 11.03
N ASN A 38 16.36 3.94 10.71
CA ASN A 38 16.55 5.21 11.44
C ASN A 38 15.45 5.43 12.52
N ASP A 39 14.69 4.40 12.85
CA ASP A 39 13.71 4.36 13.93
C ASP A 39 12.66 5.49 13.82
N ILE A 40 12.18 5.76 12.60
CA ILE A 40 11.07 6.70 12.35
C ILE A 40 9.78 6.08 12.88
N ASP A 41 9.08 6.77 13.78
CA ASP A 41 7.92 6.27 14.52
C ASP A 41 6.73 5.89 13.64
N PHE A 42 6.47 6.64 12.57
CA PHE A 42 5.34 6.44 11.67
C PHE A 42 5.74 6.67 10.22
N ILE A 43 5.46 5.69 9.37
CA ILE A 43 5.81 5.71 7.95
C ILE A 43 4.55 5.43 7.14
N VAL A 44 4.24 6.32 6.20
CA VAL A 44 3.20 6.10 5.18
C VAL A 44 3.90 5.93 3.84
N VAL A 45 3.56 4.87 3.12
CA VAL A 45 4.12 4.58 1.80
C VAL A 45 3.02 4.26 0.81
N ASN A 46 3.19 4.71 -0.42
CA ASN A 46 2.32 4.39 -1.54
C ASN A 46 3.12 3.74 -2.67
N PHE A 47 2.65 2.59 -3.15
CA PHE A 47 3.12 1.95 -4.38
C PHE A 47 2.06 2.17 -5.46
N ALA A 48 2.37 3.03 -6.42
CA ALA A 48 1.44 3.37 -7.50
C ALA A 48 1.39 2.32 -8.63
N ASN A 49 2.15 1.24 -8.53
CA ASN A 49 2.35 0.28 -9.61
C ASN A 49 1.03 -0.34 -10.10
N GLY A 50 0.23 -0.91 -9.21
CA GLY A 50 -1.02 -1.58 -9.55
C GLY A 50 -1.97 -0.65 -10.28
N ASP A 51 -2.20 0.53 -9.73
CA ASP A 51 -3.10 1.53 -10.32
C ASP A 51 -2.59 2.03 -11.68
N MET A 52 -1.38 2.57 -11.71
CA MET A 52 -0.85 3.21 -12.91
C MET A 52 -0.64 2.24 -14.08
N VAL A 53 -0.25 1.00 -13.81
CA VAL A 53 -0.11 -0.03 -14.85
C VAL A 53 -1.47 -0.62 -15.21
N GLY A 54 -2.36 -0.81 -14.25
CA GLY A 54 -3.73 -1.28 -14.48
C GLY A 54 -4.49 -0.41 -15.46
N HIS A 55 -4.35 0.92 -15.37
CA HIS A 55 -4.94 1.88 -16.30
C HIS A 55 -4.49 1.71 -17.75
N THR A 56 -3.38 1.02 -18.02
CA THR A 56 -2.94 0.73 -19.39
C THR A 56 -3.75 -0.37 -20.07
N GLY A 57 -4.45 -1.20 -19.31
CA GLY A 57 -5.20 -2.34 -19.80
C GLY A 57 -4.33 -3.52 -20.26
N VAL A 58 -3.01 -3.44 -20.08
CA VAL A 58 -2.07 -4.50 -20.48
C VAL A 58 -1.89 -5.49 -19.33
N PHE A 59 -2.63 -6.59 -19.37
CA PHE A 59 -2.71 -7.58 -18.29
C PHE A 59 -1.33 -8.13 -17.86
N ASP A 60 -0.49 -8.55 -18.80
CA ASP A 60 0.84 -9.10 -18.49
C ASP A 60 1.76 -8.06 -17.82
N ALA A 61 1.56 -6.78 -18.10
CA ALA A 61 2.28 -5.70 -17.43
C ALA A 61 1.75 -5.49 -16.00
N ALA A 62 0.43 -5.57 -15.81
CA ALA A 62 -0.18 -5.47 -14.48
C ALA A 62 0.29 -6.62 -13.57
N VAL A 63 0.38 -7.85 -14.08
CA VAL A 63 0.95 -8.99 -13.34
C VAL A 63 2.37 -8.66 -12.86
N LYS A 64 3.23 -8.17 -13.75
CA LYS A 64 4.62 -7.79 -13.39
C LYS A 64 4.68 -6.63 -12.41
N ALA A 65 3.72 -5.71 -12.48
CA ALA A 65 3.62 -4.58 -11.54
C ALA A 65 3.30 -5.08 -10.13
N VAL A 66 2.33 -5.99 -10.00
CA VAL A 66 1.94 -6.58 -8.71
C VAL A 66 3.06 -7.48 -8.16
N GLU A 67 3.70 -8.32 -8.99
CA GLU A 67 4.85 -9.13 -8.61
C GLU A 67 6.01 -8.28 -8.07
N ALA A 68 6.27 -7.13 -8.69
CA ALA A 68 7.32 -6.21 -8.23
C ALA A 68 6.99 -5.61 -6.85
N VAL A 69 5.74 -5.22 -6.62
CA VAL A 69 5.28 -4.71 -5.31
C VAL A 69 5.34 -5.82 -4.25
N ASP A 70 4.87 -7.02 -4.57
CA ASP A 70 4.89 -8.17 -3.67
C ASP A 70 6.32 -8.51 -3.22
N TYR A 71 7.26 -8.56 -4.17
CA TYR A 71 8.67 -8.80 -3.88
C TYR A 71 9.26 -7.73 -2.94
N GLU A 72 9.07 -6.47 -3.25
CA GLU A 72 9.60 -5.37 -2.45
C GLU A 72 8.92 -5.27 -1.08
N LEU A 73 7.62 -5.57 -1.01
CA LEU A 73 6.89 -5.67 0.25
C LEU A 73 7.46 -6.77 1.14
N GLY A 74 7.81 -7.93 0.58
CA GLY A 74 8.48 -9.01 1.31
C GLY A 74 9.75 -8.52 2.00
N LEU A 75 10.60 -7.77 1.30
CA LEU A 75 11.82 -7.18 1.85
C LEU A 75 11.55 -6.13 2.94
N ILE A 76 10.49 -5.34 2.80
CA ILE A 76 10.04 -4.39 3.83
C ILE A 76 9.61 -5.14 5.09
N LEU A 77 8.81 -6.21 4.94
CA LEU A 77 8.29 -7.00 6.06
C LEU A 77 9.41 -7.67 6.86
N GLU A 78 10.50 -8.10 6.21
CA GLU A 78 11.70 -8.62 6.91
C GLU A 78 12.31 -7.56 7.84
N VAL A 79 12.53 -6.35 7.33
CA VAL A 79 13.07 -5.24 8.13
C VAL A 79 12.07 -4.79 9.20
N ALA A 80 10.77 -4.75 8.88
CA ALA A 80 9.73 -4.41 9.84
C ALA A 80 9.72 -5.38 11.04
N LYS A 81 9.86 -6.67 10.77
CA LYS A 81 9.97 -7.71 11.82
C LYS A 81 11.24 -7.53 12.67
N GLU A 82 12.38 -7.27 12.05
CA GLU A 82 13.65 -7.03 12.75
C GLU A 82 13.57 -5.80 13.66
N LYS A 83 12.88 -4.76 13.20
CA LYS A 83 12.75 -3.47 13.87
C LYS A 83 11.49 -3.32 14.73
N ASN A 84 10.67 -4.38 14.85
CA ASN A 84 9.42 -4.42 15.61
C ASN A 84 8.38 -3.38 15.16
N TYR A 85 8.29 -3.11 13.86
CA TYR A 85 7.22 -2.29 13.30
C TYR A 85 5.91 -3.09 13.17
N ASN A 86 4.81 -2.46 13.55
CA ASN A 86 3.49 -2.90 13.15
C ASN A 86 3.20 -2.43 11.72
N ILE A 87 2.52 -3.24 10.92
CA ILE A 87 2.21 -2.93 9.52
C ILE A 87 0.69 -2.96 9.31
N ILE A 88 0.17 -1.95 8.63
CA ILE A 88 -1.14 -1.99 8.00
C ILE A 88 -0.90 -1.96 6.49
N LEU A 89 -1.38 -2.98 5.80
CA LEU A 89 -1.34 -3.09 4.35
C LEU A 89 -2.76 -3.06 3.81
N THR A 90 -3.05 -2.10 2.94
CA THR A 90 -4.35 -1.98 2.29
C THR A 90 -4.22 -1.29 0.94
N SER A 91 -5.32 -1.18 0.21
CA SER A 91 -5.46 -0.39 -1.01
C SER A 91 -6.50 0.70 -0.78
N ASP A 92 -6.41 1.82 -1.47
CA ASP A 92 -7.39 2.91 -1.45
C ASP A 92 -8.58 2.65 -2.38
N HIS A 93 -8.38 1.82 -3.41
CA HIS A 93 -9.41 1.31 -4.33
C HIS A 93 -8.89 0.06 -5.05
N GLY A 94 -9.75 -0.57 -5.84
CA GLY A 94 -9.40 -1.66 -6.74
C GLY A 94 -9.07 -1.16 -8.16
N ASN A 95 -8.32 -1.96 -8.91
CA ASN A 95 -8.00 -1.75 -10.32
C ASN A 95 -7.58 -3.08 -10.98
N CYS A 96 -6.39 -3.60 -10.64
CA CYS A 96 -5.79 -4.77 -11.28
C CYS A 96 -6.51 -6.09 -11.04
N GLU A 97 -7.35 -6.20 -10.02
CA GLU A 97 -8.11 -7.43 -9.72
C GLU A 97 -9.20 -7.71 -10.76
N MET A 98 -9.61 -6.69 -11.54
CA MET A 98 -10.61 -6.82 -12.59
C MET A 98 -10.22 -6.00 -13.82
N MET A 99 -9.43 -6.56 -14.70
CA MET A 99 -8.97 -5.91 -15.93
C MET A 99 -9.77 -6.31 -17.18
N LYS A 100 -10.78 -7.17 -17.02
CA LYS A 100 -11.72 -7.57 -18.09
C LYS A 100 -13.14 -7.68 -17.51
N ASP A 101 -14.11 -7.34 -18.31
CA ASP A 101 -15.52 -7.63 -18.04
C ASP A 101 -15.90 -9.06 -18.42
N ASP A 102 -17.17 -9.44 -18.15
CA ASP A 102 -17.71 -10.77 -18.47
C ASP A 102 -17.74 -11.06 -19.97
N GLU A 103 -17.69 -10.03 -20.81
CA GLU A 103 -17.67 -10.12 -22.28
C GLU A 103 -16.24 -10.19 -22.83
N GLY A 104 -15.22 -10.04 -21.95
CA GLY A 104 -13.79 -10.08 -22.32
C GLY A 104 -13.23 -8.73 -22.78
N ASN A 105 -13.99 -7.64 -22.68
CA ASN A 105 -13.49 -6.30 -22.99
C ASN A 105 -12.51 -5.84 -21.91
N THR A 106 -11.50 -5.09 -22.33
CA THR A 106 -10.51 -4.53 -21.41
C THR A 106 -11.10 -3.42 -20.55
N LEU A 107 -10.95 -3.54 -19.23
CA LEU A 107 -11.26 -2.51 -18.26
C LEU A 107 -9.98 -1.77 -17.87
N THR A 108 -10.05 -0.46 -17.76
CA THR A 108 -8.93 0.43 -17.41
C THR A 108 -9.30 1.43 -16.30
N ASN A 109 -10.48 1.27 -15.70
CA ASN A 109 -10.98 2.15 -14.64
C ASN A 109 -10.81 1.49 -13.29
N HIS A 110 -10.91 2.31 -12.22
CA HIS A 110 -11.02 1.78 -10.87
C HIS A 110 -12.29 0.91 -10.76
N THR A 111 -12.17 -0.14 -9.98
CA THR A 111 -13.29 -1.01 -9.65
C THR A 111 -14.00 -0.52 -8.39
N VAL A 112 -15.26 -0.85 -8.26
CA VAL A 112 -16.07 -0.61 -7.07
C VAL A 112 -16.19 -1.94 -6.32
N GLY A 113 -15.65 -2.00 -5.11
CA GLY A 113 -15.67 -3.21 -4.30
C GLY A 113 -14.83 -3.07 -3.04
N ASP A 114 -14.82 -4.13 -2.25
CA ASP A 114 -14.02 -4.19 -1.04
C ASP A 114 -12.54 -4.40 -1.38
N VAL A 115 -11.67 -3.74 -0.63
CA VAL A 115 -10.24 -3.95 -0.67
C VAL A 115 -9.78 -4.71 0.56
N TYR A 116 -8.70 -5.48 0.43
CA TYR A 116 -8.13 -6.18 1.57
C TYR A 116 -7.45 -5.22 2.54
N CYS A 117 -7.53 -5.55 3.84
CA CYS A 117 -6.79 -4.88 4.88
C CYS A 117 -6.12 -5.94 5.77
N PHE A 118 -4.80 -5.88 5.84
CA PHE A 118 -4.00 -6.75 6.69
C PHE A 118 -3.36 -5.90 7.79
N VAL A 119 -3.47 -6.35 9.05
CA VAL A 119 -2.77 -5.77 10.19
C VAL A 119 -1.79 -6.81 10.72
N ILE A 120 -0.51 -6.52 10.59
CA ILE A 120 0.59 -7.38 11.06
C ILE A 120 1.16 -6.74 12.32
N ALA A 121 0.73 -7.24 13.46
CA ALA A 121 1.14 -6.77 14.79
C ALA A 121 1.04 -7.93 15.79
N GLU A 122 1.94 -7.97 16.77
CA GLU A 122 2.07 -9.11 17.70
C GLU A 122 0.78 -9.41 18.48
N ASN A 123 0.04 -8.38 18.89
CA ASN A 123 -1.13 -8.50 19.75
C ASN A 123 -2.48 -8.43 19.00
N VAL A 124 -2.47 -8.38 17.67
CA VAL A 124 -3.69 -8.37 16.86
C VAL A 124 -4.02 -9.79 16.41
N LYS A 125 -5.18 -10.29 16.83
CA LYS A 125 -5.67 -11.63 16.48
C LYS A 125 -6.78 -11.60 15.43
N GLU A 126 -7.47 -10.48 15.33
CA GLU A 126 -8.63 -10.32 14.45
C GLU A 126 -8.68 -8.88 13.95
N VAL A 127 -9.06 -8.72 12.69
CA VAL A 127 -9.31 -7.43 12.05
C VAL A 127 -10.76 -7.41 11.62
N LYS A 128 -11.51 -6.40 12.08
CA LYS A 128 -12.92 -6.22 11.76
C LYS A 128 -13.07 -5.71 10.33
N THR A 129 -14.20 -6.01 9.71
CA THR A 129 -14.63 -5.33 8.49
C THR A 129 -14.92 -3.85 8.79
N GLY A 130 -14.55 -2.98 7.87
CA GLY A 130 -14.76 -1.53 7.99
C GLY A 130 -14.53 -0.82 6.67
N SER A 131 -14.11 0.43 6.74
CA SER A 131 -13.86 1.31 5.59
C SER A 131 -12.52 2.01 5.74
N LEU A 132 -12.11 2.77 4.73
CA LEU A 132 -10.82 3.49 4.75
C LEU A 132 -10.69 4.51 5.88
N ASN A 133 -11.80 5.09 6.35
CA ASN A 133 -11.84 6.00 7.51
C ASN A 133 -11.46 5.33 8.85
N ASN A 134 -11.53 4.00 8.93
CA ASN A 134 -11.10 3.25 10.10
C ASN A 134 -9.57 3.01 10.15
N ILE A 135 -8.82 3.31 9.08
CA ILE A 135 -7.36 3.08 9.03
C ILE A 135 -6.63 4.01 10.00
N ALA A 136 -6.94 5.31 9.97
CA ALA A 136 -6.28 6.27 10.86
C ALA A 136 -6.47 5.98 12.35
N PRO A 137 -7.69 5.72 12.86
CA PRO A 137 -7.88 5.32 14.26
C PRO A 137 -7.21 3.97 14.59
N THR A 138 -7.10 3.03 13.63
CA THR A 138 -6.35 1.78 13.82
C THR A 138 -4.86 2.04 14.00
N VAL A 139 -4.27 2.97 13.23
CA VAL A 139 -2.88 3.42 13.41
C VAL A 139 -2.70 4.01 14.80
N LEU A 140 -3.57 4.94 15.22
CA LEU A 140 -3.48 5.56 16.54
C LEU A 140 -3.56 4.53 17.67
N LYS A 141 -4.43 3.53 17.53
CA LYS A 141 -4.53 2.44 18.50
C LYS A 141 -3.26 1.59 18.56
N LEU A 142 -2.67 1.23 17.43
CA LEU A 142 -1.40 0.49 17.39
C LEU A 142 -0.25 1.28 18.01
N MET A 143 -0.27 2.61 17.89
CA MET A 143 0.71 3.51 18.48
C MET A 143 0.44 3.86 19.96
N ASN A 144 -0.63 3.31 20.57
CA ASN A 144 -1.09 3.66 21.92
C ASN A 144 -1.37 5.15 22.10
N LEU A 145 -1.88 5.81 21.06
CA LEU A 145 -2.28 7.22 21.08
C LEU A 145 -3.80 7.35 21.29
N ASN A 146 -4.21 8.48 21.82
CA ASN A 146 -5.63 8.78 21.97
C ASN A 146 -6.30 8.91 20.59
N ILE A 147 -7.45 8.27 20.43
CA ILE A 147 -8.29 8.40 19.25
C ILE A 147 -9.26 9.55 19.49
N PRO A 148 -9.23 10.62 18.67
CA PRO A 148 -10.20 11.72 18.77
C PRO A 148 -11.64 11.22 18.61
N SER A 149 -12.57 11.83 19.32
CA SER A 149 -14.01 11.45 19.26
C SER A 149 -14.66 11.67 17.89
N GLU A 150 -14.03 12.44 17.03
CA GLU A 150 -14.45 12.71 15.66
C GLU A 150 -14.06 11.60 14.68
N MET A 151 -13.18 10.69 15.09
CA MET A 151 -12.79 9.53 14.30
C MET A 151 -13.69 8.34 14.56
N ASP A 152 -13.81 7.48 13.57
CA ASP A 152 -14.53 6.21 13.71
C ASP A 152 -13.74 5.19 14.53
N GLU A 153 -14.39 4.08 14.86
CA GLU A 153 -13.79 2.99 15.65
C GLU A 153 -12.63 2.33 14.87
N PRO A 154 -11.55 1.91 15.56
CA PRO A 154 -10.47 1.15 14.92
C PRO A 154 -10.93 -0.26 14.51
N LEU A 155 -10.24 -0.85 13.55
CA LEU A 155 -10.50 -2.20 13.03
C LEU A 155 -10.03 -3.34 13.96
N ILE A 156 -9.30 -3.02 15.02
CA ILE A 156 -8.70 -4.00 15.95
C ILE A 156 -9.21 -3.82 17.36
#